data_ed863e784771069f74a01736243fc55c
#
_entry.id   ed863e784771069f74a01736243fc55c
#
_cell.length_a   1.000
_cell.length_b   1.000
_cell.length_c   1.000
_cell.angle_alpha   90.00
_cell.angle_beta   90.00
_cell.angle_gamma   90.00
#
_symmetry.space_group_name_H-M   'P 1'
#
loop_
_entity.id
_entity.type
_entity.pdbx_description
1 polymer ?
#
loop_
_entity_poly.entity_id
_entity_poly.type
_entity_poly.pdbx_seq_one_letter_code
_entity_poly.pdbx_strand_id
1 'polypeptide(L)'
;PLPASTWAEIGLERGQAFCEASRQVTYGQRSRDDRLIFGARGGYRFGSKLRSDFNLNDEERGLRRYLFSELFPQLRNVRITHAWGGNLGMARRFHPHMLCDRGNGIALSGGYGGEGVGASNLGGRTLADLILGHSTPLTRQPWVRHDSRVQDLPRWEPEPCRWLGYNA
;
A
#
# COMPACT_ATOMS: atom_id res chain seq x y z
N PRO A 1 -0.45 5.83 24.00
CA PRO A 1 0.41 4.66 24.26
C PRO A 1 -0.36 3.58 25.02
N LEU A 2 -0.03 2.32 24.74
CA LEU A 2 -0.55 1.17 25.48
C LEU A 2 0.47 0.73 26.53
N PRO A 3 0.03 0.22 27.68
CA PRO A 3 0.93 -0.28 28.72
C PRO A 3 1.66 -1.55 28.28
N ALA A 4 2.82 -1.82 28.91
CA ALA A 4 3.64 -2.98 28.57
C ALA A 4 2.90 -4.33 28.76
N SER A 5 2.04 -4.43 29.76
CA SER A 5 1.19 -5.62 29.98
C SER A 5 0.27 -5.90 28.78
N THR A 6 -0.29 -4.86 28.17
CA THR A 6 -1.14 -5.00 26.98
C THR A 6 -0.32 -5.46 25.79
N TRP A 7 0.91 -4.98 25.63
CA TRP A 7 1.79 -5.43 24.54
C TRP A 7 2.17 -6.91 24.70
N ALA A 8 2.41 -7.37 25.94
CA ALA A 8 2.64 -8.78 26.23
C ALA A 8 1.40 -9.63 25.90
N GLU A 9 0.22 -9.17 26.28
CA GLU A 9 -1.04 -9.86 26.04
C GLU A 9 -1.35 -10.04 24.53
N ILE A 10 -1.09 -9.02 23.70
CA ILE A 10 -1.32 -9.09 22.26
C ILE A 10 -0.13 -9.68 21.47
N GLY A 11 0.97 -9.99 22.12
CA GLY A 11 2.12 -10.65 21.50
C GLY A 11 2.97 -9.76 20.57
N LEU A 12 2.94 -8.45 20.74
CA LEU A 12 3.68 -7.47 19.92
C LEU A 12 4.72 -6.68 20.75
N GLU A 13 5.41 -7.36 21.66
CA GLU A 13 6.30 -6.73 22.62
C GLU A 13 7.53 -6.07 22.00
N ARG A 14 8.02 -6.61 20.89
CA ARG A 14 9.30 -6.21 20.27
C ARG A 14 9.15 -5.27 19.06
N GLY A 15 8.00 -4.62 18.92
CA GLY A 15 7.76 -3.73 17.77
C GLY A 15 7.59 -4.44 16.42
N GLN A 16 7.14 -5.69 16.46
CA GLN A 16 6.85 -6.46 15.26
C GLN A 16 5.76 -5.76 14.42
N ALA A 17 5.91 -5.82 13.12
CA ALA A 17 4.81 -5.60 12.18
C ALA A 17 4.07 -6.90 11.94
N PHE A 18 2.77 -6.84 11.76
CA PHE A 18 1.93 -7.98 11.39
C PHE A 18 1.08 -7.65 10.17
N CYS A 19 0.66 -8.68 9.48
CA CYS A 19 -0.28 -8.61 8.37
C CYS A 19 -1.13 -9.88 8.40
N GLU A 20 -2.42 -9.72 8.21
CA GLU A 20 -3.37 -10.81 8.10
C GLU A 20 -3.66 -11.11 6.62
N ALA A 21 -3.67 -12.38 6.26
CA ALA A 21 -3.91 -12.84 4.89
C ALA A 21 -5.40 -13.07 4.57
N SER A 22 -6.29 -12.34 5.20
CA SER A 22 -7.73 -12.38 4.87
C SER A 22 -8.03 -11.59 3.60
N ARG A 23 -9.25 -11.77 3.05
CA ARG A 23 -9.71 -10.99 1.89
C ARG A 23 -9.65 -9.47 2.13
N GLN A 24 -9.92 -9.05 3.36
CA GLN A 24 -9.85 -7.66 3.83
C GLN A 24 -8.49 -7.36 4.45
N VAL A 25 -7.41 -7.64 3.85
CA VAL A 25 -6.06 -7.47 4.38
C VAL A 25 -5.99 -6.38 5.46
N THR A 26 -5.66 -6.80 6.68
CA THR A 26 -5.35 -5.91 7.80
C THR A 26 -3.88 -5.99 8.15
N TYR A 27 -3.34 -4.91 8.67
CA TYR A 27 -1.93 -4.84 9.04
C TYR A 27 -1.72 -3.86 10.18
N GLY A 28 -0.61 -3.98 10.85
CA GLY A 28 -0.29 -3.03 11.91
C GLY A 28 1.10 -3.24 12.48
N GLN A 29 1.43 -2.36 13.42
CA GLN A 29 2.70 -2.39 14.12
C GLN A 29 2.64 -1.57 15.40
N ARG A 30 3.57 -1.85 16.31
CA ARG A 30 3.84 -0.98 17.45
C ARG A 30 4.72 0.19 17.01
N SER A 31 4.29 1.42 17.31
CA SER A 31 5.11 2.62 17.08
C SER A 31 6.15 2.80 18.18
N ARG A 32 7.12 3.68 17.92
CA ARG A 32 8.18 4.00 18.88
C ARG A 32 7.66 4.59 20.21
N ASP A 33 6.50 5.23 20.18
CA ASP A 33 5.83 5.84 21.33
C ASP A 33 4.72 4.95 21.92
N ASP A 34 4.83 3.64 21.72
CA ASP A 34 3.96 2.61 22.27
C ASP A 34 2.47 2.73 21.88
N ARG A 35 2.21 3.19 20.68
CA ARG A 35 0.86 3.17 20.10
C ARG A 35 0.71 2.01 19.13
N LEU A 36 -0.47 1.43 19.09
CA LEU A 36 -0.81 0.48 18.05
C LEU A 36 -1.29 1.26 16.81
N ILE A 37 -0.57 1.08 15.72
CA ILE A 37 -0.98 1.53 14.38
C ILE A 37 -1.69 0.35 13.73
N PHE A 38 -2.91 0.56 13.26
CA PHE A 38 -3.71 -0.46 12.61
C PHE A 38 -4.26 0.06 11.30
N GLY A 39 -4.06 -0.66 10.24
CA GLY A 39 -4.52 -0.35 8.91
C GLY A 39 -5.36 -1.47 8.30
N ALA A 40 -6.26 -1.10 7.41
CA ALA A 40 -6.99 -2.04 6.58
C ALA A 40 -7.02 -1.52 5.15
N ARG A 41 -6.87 -2.45 4.20
CA ARG A 41 -6.97 -2.13 2.78
C ARG A 41 -8.35 -1.55 2.46
N GLY A 42 -8.39 -0.54 1.62
CA GLY A 42 -9.63 -0.03 1.04
C GLY A 42 -10.08 -0.87 -0.15
N GLY A 43 -11.34 -0.69 -0.56
CA GLY A 43 -11.89 -1.26 -1.80
C GLY A 43 -12.01 -0.20 -2.89
N TYR A 44 -12.18 -0.65 -4.13
CA TYR A 44 -12.57 0.19 -5.24
C TYR A 44 -14.09 0.11 -5.43
N ARG A 45 -14.78 1.26 -5.28
CA ARG A 45 -16.22 1.37 -5.51
C ARG A 45 -16.48 1.91 -6.90
N PHE A 46 -17.51 1.38 -7.55
CA PHE A 46 -17.93 1.87 -8.87
C PHE A 46 -18.16 3.38 -8.86
N GLY A 47 -17.55 4.07 -9.80
CA GLY A 47 -17.68 5.51 -9.94
C GLY A 47 -16.97 6.34 -8.87
N SER A 48 -16.17 5.72 -7.98
CA SER A 48 -15.41 6.47 -6.98
C SER A 48 -14.39 7.40 -7.63
N LYS A 49 -14.27 8.60 -7.05
CA LYS A 49 -13.30 9.63 -7.49
C LYS A 49 -12.13 9.68 -6.52
N LEU A 50 -11.01 10.21 -7.00
CA LEU A 50 -9.88 10.54 -6.13
C LEU A 50 -10.34 11.54 -5.07
N ARG A 51 -9.95 11.30 -3.83
CA ARG A 51 -10.21 12.20 -2.72
C ARG A 51 -9.06 13.19 -2.60
N SER A 52 -9.41 14.44 -2.33
CA SER A 52 -8.45 15.51 -2.07
C SER A 52 -8.00 15.57 -0.61
N ASP A 53 -8.74 14.91 0.29
CA ASP A 53 -8.41 14.81 1.71
C ASP A 53 -8.08 13.36 2.11
N PHE A 54 -7.38 13.21 3.21
CA PHE A 54 -6.99 11.92 3.78
C PHE A 54 -7.76 11.56 5.06
N ASN A 55 -8.87 12.24 5.32
CA ASN A 55 -9.74 11.92 6.45
C ASN A 55 -10.58 10.69 6.14
N LEU A 56 -10.75 9.82 7.12
CA LEU A 56 -11.71 8.72 7.03
C LEU A 56 -13.12 9.24 7.29
N ASN A 57 -14.08 8.82 6.48
CA ASN A 57 -15.50 9.01 6.78
C ASN A 57 -15.97 8.03 7.88
N ASP A 58 -17.20 8.17 8.34
CA ASP A 58 -17.72 7.36 9.46
C ASP A 58 -17.83 5.86 9.10
N GLU A 59 -18.19 5.54 7.88
CA GLU A 59 -18.23 4.15 7.40
C GLU A 59 -16.83 3.51 7.40
N GLU A 60 -15.85 4.23 6.88
CA GLU A 60 -14.45 3.78 6.87
C GLU A 60 -13.88 3.62 8.28
N ARG A 61 -14.24 4.53 9.19
CA ARG A 61 -13.90 4.44 10.62
C ARG A 61 -14.57 3.25 11.27
N GLY A 62 -15.86 3.06 11.01
CA GLY A 62 -16.67 1.94 11.53
C GLY A 62 -16.10 0.59 11.12
N LEU A 63 -15.80 0.41 9.83
CA LEU A 63 -15.18 -0.82 9.33
C LEU A 63 -13.85 -1.13 10.03
N ARG A 64 -12.95 -0.13 10.15
CA ARG A 64 -11.65 -0.35 10.79
C ARG A 64 -11.78 -0.61 12.27
N ARG A 65 -12.73 0.04 12.92
CA ARG A 65 -13.05 -0.23 14.34
C ARG A 65 -13.56 -1.66 14.54
N TYR A 66 -14.44 -2.11 13.66
CA TYR A 66 -14.93 -3.48 13.67
C TYR A 66 -13.79 -4.49 13.49
N LEU A 67 -13.01 -4.39 12.42
CA LEU A 67 -11.87 -5.28 12.13
C LEU A 67 -10.84 -5.27 13.26
N PHE A 68 -10.56 -4.11 13.81
CA PHE A 68 -9.66 -3.96 14.95
C PHE A 68 -10.17 -4.69 16.18
N SER A 69 -11.47 -4.59 16.47
CA SER A 69 -12.09 -5.23 17.64
C SER A 69 -12.20 -6.74 17.50
N GLU A 70 -12.34 -7.25 16.26
CA GLU A 70 -12.29 -8.69 15.98
C GLU A 70 -10.88 -9.25 16.20
N LEU A 71 -9.86 -8.55 15.75
CA LEU A 71 -8.48 -9.01 15.88
C LEU A 71 -7.92 -8.81 17.30
N PHE A 72 -8.33 -7.75 17.98
CA PHE A 72 -7.90 -7.39 19.33
C PHE A 72 -9.10 -7.11 20.25
N PRO A 73 -9.87 -8.14 20.66
CA PRO A 73 -11.07 -7.96 21.48
C PRO A 73 -10.80 -7.22 22.81
N GLN A 74 -9.62 -7.44 23.40
CA GLN A 74 -9.18 -6.78 24.64
C GLN A 74 -8.98 -5.26 24.46
N LEU A 75 -8.80 -4.78 23.22
CA LEU A 75 -8.60 -3.37 22.91
C LEU A 75 -9.85 -2.66 22.37
N ARG A 76 -11.02 -3.33 22.36
CA ARG A 76 -12.25 -2.76 21.75
C ARG A 76 -12.66 -1.39 22.30
N ASN A 77 -12.33 -1.08 23.55
CA ASN A 77 -12.66 0.17 24.21
C ASN A 77 -11.53 1.21 24.19
N VAL A 78 -10.39 0.90 23.55
CA VAL A 78 -9.28 1.84 23.50
C VAL A 78 -9.64 3.08 22.66
N ARG A 79 -9.16 4.24 23.09
CA ARG A 79 -9.38 5.48 22.38
C ARG A 79 -8.51 5.54 21.12
N ILE A 80 -9.13 5.70 19.96
CA ILE A 80 -8.43 6.01 18.72
C ILE A 80 -8.14 7.50 18.70
N THR A 81 -6.86 7.87 18.63
CA THR A 81 -6.41 9.26 18.72
C THR A 81 -6.19 9.89 17.35
N HIS A 82 -5.84 9.11 16.34
CA HIS A 82 -5.55 9.56 14.99
C HIS A 82 -6.18 8.59 13.99
N ALA A 83 -6.62 9.12 12.86
CA ALA A 83 -7.09 8.32 11.76
C ALA A 83 -6.77 9.05 10.44
N TRP A 84 -6.31 8.30 9.45
CA TRP A 84 -6.02 8.82 8.12
C TRP A 84 -6.23 7.75 7.06
N GLY A 85 -6.37 8.18 5.84
CA GLY A 85 -6.43 7.31 4.67
C GLY A 85 -5.62 7.88 3.52
N GLY A 86 -5.82 7.36 2.32
CA GLY A 86 -5.16 7.86 1.12
C GLY A 86 -5.67 7.18 -0.13
N ASN A 87 -5.43 7.79 -1.27
CA ASN A 87 -5.66 7.18 -2.56
C ASN A 87 -4.51 6.22 -2.88
N LEU A 88 -4.83 5.02 -3.29
CA LEU A 88 -3.85 4.02 -3.68
C LEU A 88 -3.83 3.88 -5.20
N GLY A 89 -2.67 4.10 -5.81
CA GLY A 89 -2.45 3.87 -7.23
C GLY A 89 -2.25 2.38 -7.52
N MET A 90 -3.22 1.75 -8.17
CA MET A 90 -3.13 0.36 -8.59
C MET A 90 -2.79 0.27 -10.07
N ALA A 91 -1.64 -0.30 -10.40
CA ALA A 91 -1.26 -0.55 -11.78
C ALA A 91 -2.16 -1.60 -12.43
N ARG A 92 -2.41 -1.49 -13.74
CA ARG A 92 -3.09 -2.53 -14.51
C ARG A 92 -2.29 -3.84 -14.38
N ARG A 93 -2.94 -4.95 -14.10
CA ARG A 93 -2.38 -6.26 -13.78
C ARG A 93 -1.64 -6.33 -12.42
N PHE A 94 -1.75 -5.31 -11.58
CA PHE A 94 -1.15 -5.29 -10.23
C PHE A 94 0.37 -5.54 -10.19
N HIS A 95 1.08 -5.25 -11.26
CA HIS A 95 2.52 -5.45 -11.35
C HIS A 95 3.27 -4.14 -11.15
N PRO A 96 4.31 -4.11 -10.29
CA PRO A 96 5.21 -2.97 -10.22
C PRO A 96 5.98 -2.81 -11.53
N HIS A 97 6.42 -1.61 -11.82
CA HIS A 97 7.21 -1.33 -12.99
C HIS A 97 8.20 -0.18 -12.75
N MET A 98 9.38 -0.35 -13.32
CA MET A 98 10.45 0.64 -13.37
C MET A 98 10.84 0.84 -14.82
N LEU A 99 10.90 2.09 -15.26
CA LEU A 99 11.31 2.44 -16.60
C LEU A 99 12.07 3.77 -16.63
N CYS A 100 12.92 3.93 -17.64
CA CYS A 100 13.61 5.17 -17.93
C CYS A 100 13.34 5.53 -19.39
N ASP A 101 12.37 6.43 -19.60
CA ASP A 101 12.01 6.98 -20.91
C ASP A 101 12.96 8.15 -21.24
N ARG A 102 14.11 7.83 -21.81
CA ARG A 102 15.15 8.81 -22.12
C ARG A 102 14.69 9.80 -23.19
N GLY A 103 13.80 9.39 -24.08
CA GLY A 103 13.29 10.27 -25.14
C GLY A 103 12.46 11.42 -24.60
N ASN A 104 11.72 11.18 -23.53
CA ASN A 104 10.89 12.18 -22.85
C ASN A 104 11.53 12.74 -21.56
N GLY A 105 12.71 12.24 -21.17
CA GLY A 105 13.37 12.67 -19.93
C GLY A 105 12.64 12.25 -18.66
N ILE A 106 11.87 11.16 -18.69
CA ILE A 106 11.06 10.69 -17.56
C ILE A 106 11.60 9.36 -17.07
N ALA A 107 11.80 9.28 -15.76
CA ALA A 107 12.09 8.02 -15.07
C ALA A 107 10.98 7.75 -14.04
N LEU A 108 10.48 6.52 -14.01
CA LEU A 108 9.31 6.15 -13.23
C LEU A 108 9.52 4.82 -12.50
N SER A 109 9.15 4.81 -11.24
CA SER A 109 9.10 3.63 -10.38
C SER A 109 7.76 3.63 -9.63
N GLY A 110 6.96 2.59 -9.79
CA GLY A 110 5.62 2.57 -9.22
C GLY A 110 4.87 1.26 -9.39
N GLY A 111 3.57 1.31 -9.09
CA GLY A 111 2.69 0.14 -9.20
C GLY A 111 2.81 -0.84 -8.05
N TYR A 112 3.23 -0.39 -6.88
CA TYR A 112 3.52 -1.25 -5.71
C TYR A 112 2.30 -1.88 -5.03
N GLY A 113 1.10 -1.47 -5.41
CA GLY A 113 -0.13 -2.11 -4.94
C GLY A 113 -0.42 -2.07 -3.44
N GLY A 114 0.21 -1.13 -2.72
CA GLY A 114 0.12 -1.04 -1.25
C GLY A 114 1.40 -1.49 -0.53
N GLU A 115 2.30 -2.23 -1.18
CA GLU A 115 3.55 -2.76 -0.63
C GLU A 115 4.74 -1.79 -0.80
N GLY A 116 4.45 -0.49 -0.90
CA GLY A 116 5.42 0.53 -1.30
C GLY A 116 6.57 0.75 -0.33
N VAL A 117 6.41 0.51 0.97
CA VAL A 117 7.45 0.84 1.96
C VAL A 117 8.77 0.10 1.68
N GLY A 118 8.72 -1.22 1.49
CA GLY A 118 9.91 -2.00 1.12
C GLY A 118 10.21 -1.94 -0.38
N ALA A 119 9.18 -2.10 -1.22
CA ALA A 119 9.34 -2.19 -2.67
C ALA A 119 9.86 -0.89 -3.30
N SER A 120 9.54 0.28 -2.74
CA SER A 120 10.04 1.56 -3.27
C SER A 120 11.55 1.74 -3.12
N ASN A 121 12.16 1.20 -2.06
CA ASN A 121 13.61 1.21 -1.93
C ASN A 121 14.28 0.37 -3.03
N LEU A 122 13.78 -0.86 -3.24
CA LEU A 122 14.26 -1.71 -4.32
C LEU A 122 14.02 -1.09 -5.70
N GLY A 123 12.82 -0.54 -5.90
CA GLY A 123 12.45 0.17 -7.12
C GLY A 123 13.31 1.40 -7.39
N GLY A 124 13.59 2.19 -6.36
CA GLY A 124 14.46 3.37 -6.46
C GLY A 124 15.90 3.00 -6.85
N ARG A 125 16.45 1.94 -6.27
CA ARG A 125 17.78 1.42 -6.64
C ARG A 125 17.81 0.93 -8.09
N THR A 126 16.79 0.16 -8.49
CA THR A 126 16.65 -0.28 -9.88
C THR A 126 16.57 0.91 -10.83
N LEU A 127 15.79 1.93 -10.47
CA LEU A 127 15.63 3.12 -11.29
C LEU A 127 16.94 3.93 -11.40
N ALA A 128 17.70 4.04 -10.32
CA ALA A 128 19.01 4.68 -10.32
C ALA A 128 19.96 3.99 -11.31
N ASP A 129 20.03 2.67 -11.28
CA ASP A 129 20.84 1.90 -12.23
C ASP A 129 20.40 2.11 -13.69
N LEU A 130 19.07 2.15 -13.93
CA LEU A 130 18.53 2.44 -15.26
C LEU A 130 18.91 3.84 -15.75
N ILE A 131 18.81 4.85 -14.90
CA ILE A 131 19.18 6.26 -15.24
C ILE A 131 20.66 6.34 -15.57
N LEU A 132 21.51 5.71 -14.76
CA LEU A 132 22.96 5.72 -14.95
C LEU A 132 23.45 4.79 -16.08
N GLY A 133 22.58 3.97 -16.64
CA GLY A 133 22.93 3.01 -17.68
C GLY A 133 23.72 1.80 -17.18
N HIS A 134 23.64 1.50 -15.89
CA HIS A 134 24.31 0.34 -15.29
C HIS A 134 23.57 -0.95 -15.61
N SER A 135 24.30 -1.97 -16.03
CA SER A 135 23.78 -3.34 -16.21
C SER A 135 24.02 -4.14 -14.94
N THR A 136 22.99 -4.26 -14.11
CA THR A 136 23.05 -4.95 -12.82
C THR A 136 22.02 -6.08 -12.76
N PRO A 137 22.05 -6.97 -11.74
CA PRO A 137 20.97 -7.91 -11.52
C PRO A 137 19.60 -7.26 -11.34
N LEU A 138 19.55 -6.04 -10.81
CA LEU A 138 18.28 -5.29 -10.62
C LEU A 138 17.68 -4.86 -11.96
N THR A 139 18.49 -4.39 -12.90
CA THR A 139 18.01 -3.93 -14.22
C THR A 139 17.53 -5.08 -15.11
N ARG A 140 17.80 -6.33 -14.75
CA ARG A 140 17.35 -7.52 -15.48
C ARG A 140 16.09 -8.17 -14.89
N GLN A 141 15.50 -7.57 -13.90
CA GLN A 141 14.33 -8.12 -13.22
C GLN A 141 13.04 -7.91 -14.04
N PRO A 142 12.01 -8.75 -13.86
CA PRO A 142 10.79 -8.73 -14.66
C PRO A 142 9.94 -7.47 -14.49
N TRP A 143 10.16 -6.69 -13.45
CA TRP A 143 9.49 -5.40 -13.26
C TRP A 143 10.12 -4.25 -14.05
N VAL A 144 11.29 -4.46 -14.68
CA VAL A 144 11.92 -3.47 -15.54
C VAL A 144 11.28 -3.47 -16.92
N ARG A 145 10.91 -2.30 -17.40
CA ARG A 145 10.35 -2.08 -18.73
C ARG A 145 11.43 -1.48 -19.63
N HIS A 146 12.23 -2.36 -20.25
CA HIS A 146 13.23 -1.95 -21.21
C HIS A 146 12.57 -1.34 -22.45
N ASP A 147 13.18 -0.30 -23.01
CA ASP A 147 12.77 0.37 -24.25
C ASP A 147 11.30 0.80 -24.30
N SER A 148 10.65 0.91 -23.13
CA SER A 148 9.27 1.34 -23.00
C SER A 148 9.20 2.83 -22.72
N ARG A 149 8.18 3.47 -23.27
CA ARG A 149 7.81 4.85 -22.91
C ARG A 149 6.74 4.82 -21.83
N VAL A 150 6.59 5.93 -21.10
CA VAL A 150 5.53 6.06 -20.09
C VAL A 150 4.13 5.82 -20.68
N GLN A 151 3.90 6.27 -21.92
CA GLN A 151 2.63 6.08 -22.61
C GLN A 151 2.30 4.64 -23.00
N ASP A 152 3.30 3.74 -23.02
CA ASP A 152 3.13 2.32 -23.36
C ASP A 152 2.73 1.48 -22.13
N LEU A 153 2.69 2.09 -20.95
CA LEU A 153 2.24 1.41 -19.74
C LEU A 153 0.76 1.01 -19.86
N PRO A 154 0.41 -0.22 -19.47
CA PRO A 154 -0.95 -0.70 -19.54
C PRO A 154 -1.90 0.21 -18.75
N ARG A 155 -2.97 0.64 -19.40
CA ARG A 155 -4.02 1.45 -18.78
C ARG A 155 -5.17 0.57 -18.32
N TRP A 156 -5.85 1.00 -17.28
CA TRP A 156 -7.12 0.41 -16.92
C TRP A 156 -8.18 0.72 -17.97
N GLU A 157 -9.07 -0.23 -18.17
CA GLU A 157 -10.24 -0.09 -19.01
C GLU A 157 -11.16 1.02 -18.46
N PRO A 158 -12.02 1.62 -19.32
CA PRO A 158 -13.08 2.50 -18.83
C PRO A 158 -14.08 1.76 -17.92
N GLU A 159 -14.85 2.52 -17.16
CA GLU A 159 -15.99 1.95 -16.43
C GLU A 159 -17.06 1.42 -17.40
N PRO A 160 -17.77 0.33 -17.08
CA PRO A 160 -17.71 -0.46 -15.84
C PRO A 160 -16.63 -1.56 -15.83
N CYS A 161 -15.92 -1.77 -16.94
CA CYS A 161 -14.95 -2.87 -17.09
C CYS A 161 -13.81 -2.79 -16.07
N ARG A 162 -13.37 -1.58 -15.73
CA ARG A 162 -12.35 -1.37 -14.71
C ARG A 162 -12.81 -1.87 -13.34
N TRP A 163 -14.02 -1.52 -12.94
CA TRP A 163 -14.59 -1.96 -11.65
C TRP A 163 -14.76 -3.49 -11.61
N LEU A 164 -15.26 -4.08 -12.69
CA LEU A 164 -15.39 -5.54 -12.80
C LEU A 164 -14.01 -6.21 -12.71
N GLY A 165 -13.04 -5.77 -13.49
CA GLY A 165 -11.69 -6.36 -13.50
C GLY A 165 -10.89 -6.14 -12.21
N TYR A 166 -11.22 -5.14 -11.41
CA TYR A 166 -10.61 -4.94 -10.10
C TYR A 166 -11.21 -5.85 -9.02
N ASN A 167 -12.51 -6.16 -9.11
CA ASN A 167 -13.24 -6.90 -8.08
C ASN A 167 -13.43 -8.40 -8.44
N ALA A 168 -12.99 -8.85 -9.63
CA ALA A 168 -12.98 -10.25 -10.02
C ALA A 168 -11.84 -11.02 -9.35
#